data_e51e4473e00fc533cd060e98f8292cae
#
_entry.id   e51e4473e00fc533cd060e98f8292cae
#
_cell.length_a   1.000
_cell.length_b   1.000
_cell.length_c   1.000
_cell.angle_alpha   90.00
_cell.angle_beta   90.00
_cell.angle_gamma   90.00
#
_symmetry.space_group_name_H-M   'P 1'
#
loop_
_entity.id
_entity.type
_entity.pdbx_description
1 polymer ?
#
loop_
_entity_poly.entity_id
_entity_poly.type
_entity_poly.pdbx_seq_one_letter_code
_entity_poly.pdbx_strand_id
1 'polypeptide(L)'
;MAISAQKNKIHVAIATWEWGSYFDPKLKLNGIKLNISSWRRPAPNTIPWDTKAAGLYMICTLSKHEAEAQGFTDALMLDHEGNVAEATGANVFFKNEAGELHTPIPDSFLDGITRREVIKIAKSKGIKVIERKIKPEEMKNFVGCFLTGTAAEVTPVSQINDYNFKVCKIISDLNDAYQNLVRKESAA
;
A
#
# COMPACT_ATOMS: atom_id res chain seq x y z
N MET A 1 -2.26 35.93 -5.50
CA MET A 1 -2.30 34.48 -5.83
C MET A 1 -3.53 34.22 -6.66
N ALA A 2 -3.43 33.51 -7.79
CA ALA A 2 -4.56 33.17 -8.65
C ALA A 2 -4.75 31.65 -8.65
N ILE A 3 -6.01 31.19 -8.82
CA ILE A 3 -6.34 29.75 -8.93
C ILE A 3 -5.82 29.18 -10.26
N SER A 4 -5.90 29.98 -11.35
CA SER A 4 -5.43 29.54 -12.66
C SER A 4 -3.91 29.46 -12.73
N ALA A 5 -3.43 28.27 -13.11
CA ALA A 5 -2.00 27.99 -13.33
C ALA A 5 -1.58 28.00 -14.81
N GLN A 6 -2.48 28.40 -15.75
CA GLN A 6 -2.24 28.29 -17.20
C GLN A 6 -1.05 29.09 -17.69
N LYS A 7 -0.68 30.17 -16.98
CA LYS A 7 0.49 31.00 -17.31
C LYS A 7 1.75 30.63 -16.54
N ASN A 8 1.68 29.61 -15.66
CA ASN A 8 2.83 29.18 -14.89
C ASN A 8 3.80 28.37 -15.76
N LYS A 9 5.09 28.53 -15.49
CA LYS A 9 6.11 27.65 -16.06
C LYS A 9 6.10 26.31 -15.33
N ILE A 10 6.16 25.22 -16.09
CA ILE A 10 6.33 23.89 -15.55
C ILE A 10 7.83 23.65 -15.34
N HIS A 11 8.21 23.28 -14.13
CA HIS A 11 9.57 22.90 -13.79
C HIS A 11 9.62 21.40 -13.53
N VAL A 12 10.62 20.73 -14.11
CA VAL A 12 10.90 19.31 -13.89
C VAL A 12 12.26 19.21 -13.21
N ALA A 13 12.33 18.50 -12.10
CA ALA A 13 13.57 18.22 -11.40
C ALA A 13 13.63 16.72 -11.04
N ILE A 14 14.83 16.14 -11.15
CA ILE A 14 15.15 14.79 -10.69
C ILE A 14 16.18 14.94 -9.59
N ALA A 15 15.83 14.48 -8.37
CA ALA A 15 16.73 14.48 -7.23
C ALA A 15 16.97 13.05 -6.78
N THR A 16 18.23 12.70 -6.50
CA THR A 16 18.63 11.41 -5.98
C THR A 16 19.45 11.59 -4.72
N TRP A 17 19.19 10.74 -3.73
CA TRP A 17 19.96 10.69 -2.48
C TRP A 17 19.94 9.29 -1.90
N GLU A 18 20.87 9.00 -1.02
CA GLU A 18 20.88 7.75 -0.29
C GLU A 18 19.68 7.70 0.68
N TRP A 19 18.91 6.63 0.59
CA TRP A 19 17.75 6.40 1.45
C TRP A 19 17.80 5.01 2.04
N GLY A 20 17.77 4.92 3.36
CA GLY A 20 17.69 3.66 4.09
C GLY A 20 16.35 2.92 3.92
N SER A 21 16.16 1.87 4.68
CA SER A 21 14.89 1.12 4.67
C SER A 21 13.74 2.00 5.17
N TYR A 22 12.60 1.98 4.47
CA TYR A 22 11.41 2.77 4.84
C TYR A 22 10.83 2.33 6.20
N PHE A 23 10.84 1.04 6.47
CA PHE A 23 10.49 0.47 7.77
C PHE A 23 11.73 -0.15 8.42
N ASP A 24 11.77 -0.15 9.76
CA ASP A 24 12.80 -0.86 10.50
C ASP A 24 12.87 -2.34 10.02
N PRO A 25 14.06 -2.87 9.70
CA PRO A 25 14.21 -4.25 9.25
C PRO A 25 13.62 -5.30 10.20
N LYS A 26 13.66 -5.07 11.51
CA LYS A 26 13.05 -5.96 12.51
C LYS A 26 11.53 -5.95 12.43
N LEU A 27 10.93 -4.77 12.22
CA LEU A 27 9.49 -4.65 12.00
C LEU A 27 9.06 -5.32 10.69
N LYS A 28 9.90 -5.22 9.66
CA LYS A 28 9.67 -5.86 8.37
C LYS A 28 9.63 -7.40 8.49
N LEU A 29 10.46 -7.99 9.35
CA LEU A 29 10.47 -9.44 9.62
C LEU A 29 9.23 -9.90 10.41
N ASN A 30 8.81 -9.14 11.41
CA ASN A 30 7.71 -9.49 12.31
C ASN A 30 6.34 -9.03 11.81
N GLY A 31 6.30 -8.24 10.75
CA GLY A 31 5.11 -7.56 10.26
C GLY A 31 4.81 -6.27 11.02
N ILE A 32 4.49 -5.22 10.29
CA ILE A 32 4.10 -3.93 10.85
C ILE A 32 2.66 -3.96 11.38
N LYS A 33 2.32 -2.99 12.22
CA LYS A 33 0.98 -2.83 12.79
C LYS A 33 0.33 -1.57 12.24
N LEU A 34 -0.93 -1.67 11.84
CA LEU A 34 -1.74 -0.56 11.35
C LEU A 34 -2.95 -0.34 12.25
N ASN A 35 -3.39 0.93 12.37
CA ASN A 35 -4.75 1.22 12.77
C ASN A 35 -5.64 1.42 11.53
N ILE A 36 -6.96 1.51 11.71
CA ILE A 36 -7.86 2.01 10.67
C ILE A 36 -7.99 3.50 10.88
N SER A 37 -7.61 4.29 9.86
CA SER A 37 -7.64 5.75 9.90
C SER A 37 -9.06 6.29 10.07
N SER A 38 -9.18 7.40 10.80
CA SER A 38 -10.40 8.22 10.85
C SER A 38 -10.62 8.99 9.52
N TRP A 39 -9.55 9.25 8.75
CA TRP A 39 -9.60 9.90 7.44
C TRP A 39 -9.84 8.87 6.33
N ARG A 40 -10.62 9.27 5.32
CA ARG A 40 -10.95 8.40 4.17
C ARG A 40 -10.34 8.92 2.89
N ARG A 41 -10.09 8.01 1.95
CA ARG A 41 -9.76 8.39 0.57
C ARG A 41 -10.96 9.11 -0.06
N PRO A 42 -10.71 10.19 -0.82
CA PRO A 42 -11.78 11.00 -1.41
C PRO A 42 -12.57 10.23 -2.48
N ALA A 43 -13.79 10.64 -2.71
CA ALA A 43 -14.59 10.11 -3.81
C ALA A 43 -13.97 10.46 -5.18
N PRO A 44 -14.07 9.58 -6.18
CA PRO A 44 -13.40 9.75 -7.48
C PRO A 44 -13.74 11.05 -8.22
N ASN A 45 -14.91 11.61 -7.99
CA ASN A 45 -15.37 12.84 -8.65
C ASN A 45 -15.07 14.12 -7.85
N THR A 46 -14.38 14.05 -6.73
CA THR A 46 -14.06 15.19 -5.86
C THR A 46 -12.64 15.70 -6.02
N ILE A 47 -11.73 14.87 -6.50
CA ILE A 47 -10.31 15.17 -6.65
C ILE A 47 -9.69 14.21 -7.69
N PRO A 48 -8.62 14.58 -8.39
CA PRO A 48 -7.91 13.69 -9.32
C PRO A 48 -7.17 12.57 -8.53
N TRP A 49 -7.89 11.59 -8.05
CA TRP A 49 -7.45 10.53 -7.13
C TRP A 49 -6.37 9.62 -7.70
N ASP A 50 -6.29 9.49 -9.02
CA ASP A 50 -5.34 8.67 -9.77
C ASP A 50 -3.99 9.37 -10.01
N THR A 51 -3.81 10.57 -9.46
CA THR A 51 -2.56 11.33 -9.55
C THR A 51 -1.74 11.21 -8.27
N LYS A 52 -0.41 11.28 -8.41
CA LYS A 52 0.50 11.35 -7.25
C LYS A 52 0.79 12.80 -6.84
N ALA A 53 -0.27 13.62 -6.75
CA ALA A 53 -0.18 15.03 -6.41
C ALA A 53 0.05 15.23 -4.90
N ALA A 54 0.92 16.18 -4.53
CA ALA A 54 1.26 16.46 -3.13
C ALA A 54 0.03 16.80 -2.26
N GLY A 55 -0.97 17.48 -2.83
CA GLY A 55 -2.21 17.83 -2.12
C GLY A 55 -3.04 16.63 -1.65
N LEU A 56 -2.84 15.45 -2.25
CA LEU A 56 -3.52 14.21 -1.83
C LEU A 56 -2.88 13.55 -0.60
N TYR A 57 -1.64 13.93 -0.26
CA TYR A 57 -0.92 13.35 0.87
C TYR A 57 -1.23 14.01 2.21
N MET A 58 -1.96 15.12 2.24
CA MET A 58 -2.33 15.78 3.48
C MET A 58 -3.10 14.83 4.41
N ILE A 59 -4.14 14.16 3.92
CA ILE A 59 -4.90 13.18 4.71
C ILE A 59 -4.06 11.94 5.08
N CYS A 60 -3.11 11.54 4.21
CA CYS A 60 -2.19 10.45 4.51
C CYS A 60 -1.26 10.83 5.67
N THR A 61 -0.74 12.06 5.69
CA THR A 61 0.10 12.57 6.79
C THR A 61 -0.67 12.62 8.11
N LEU A 62 -1.90 13.12 8.09
CA LEU A 62 -2.76 13.15 9.30
C LEU A 62 -3.04 11.74 9.81
N SER A 63 -3.39 10.81 8.91
CA SER A 63 -3.61 9.39 9.25
C SER A 63 -2.37 8.74 9.86
N LYS A 64 -1.19 9.01 9.28
CA LYS A 64 0.09 8.49 9.76
C LYS A 64 0.42 9.00 11.16
N HIS A 65 0.28 10.29 11.41
CA HIS A 65 0.54 10.90 12.73
C HIS A 65 -0.43 10.35 13.79
N GLU A 66 -1.71 10.17 13.44
CA GLU A 66 -2.70 9.57 14.34
C GLU A 66 -2.32 8.13 14.70
N ALA A 67 -1.90 7.33 13.71
CA ALA A 67 -1.45 5.96 13.92
C ALA A 67 -0.22 5.90 14.83
N GLU A 68 0.79 6.71 14.57
CA GLU A 68 2.02 6.78 15.36
C GLU A 68 1.76 7.21 16.81
N ALA A 69 0.86 8.18 17.03
CA ALA A 69 0.46 8.60 18.37
C ALA A 69 -0.24 7.48 19.16
N GLN A 70 -0.86 6.51 18.47
CA GLN A 70 -1.51 5.34 19.06
C GLN A 70 -0.57 4.12 19.14
N GLY A 71 0.71 4.24 18.74
CA GLY A 71 1.70 3.15 18.79
C GLY A 71 1.65 2.19 17.61
N PHE A 72 0.95 2.55 16.53
CA PHE A 72 0.96 1.81 15.27
C PHE A 72 2.08 2.32 14.35
N THR A 73 2.47 1.47 13.40
CA THR A 73 3.53 1.83 12.43
C THR A 73 2.99 2.69 11.29
N ASP A 74 1.75 2.46 10.87
CA ASP A 74 1.09 3.17 9.76
C ASP A 74 -0.44 3.05 9.92
N ALA A 75 -1.21 3.59 8.99
CA ALA A 75 -2.67 3.50 8.98
C ALA A 75 -3.19 2.84 7.71
N LEU A 76 -4.23 2.00 7.86
CA LEU A 76 -5.09 1.56 6.77
C LEU A 76 -6.19 2.60 6.58
N MET A 77 -6.34 3.09 5.37
CA MET A 77 -7.39 4.04 4.99
C MET A 77 -8.55 3.31 4.31
N LEU A 78 -9.75 3.77 4.57
CA LEU A 78 -10.96 3.34 3.86
C LEU A 78 -11.26 4.32 2.72
N ASP A 79 -12.01 3.86 1.70
CA ASP A 79 -12.58 4.73 0.69
C ASP A 79 -13.80 5.52 1.26
N HIS A 80 -14.35 6.40 0.45
CA HIS A 80 -15.50 7.21 0.82
C HIS A 80 -16.77 6.39 1.13
N GLU A 81 -16.86 5.16 0.61
CA GLU A 81 -17.96 4.21 0.86
C GLU A 81 -17.68 3.28 2.06
N GLY A 82 -16.52 3.40 2.70
CA GLY A 82 -16.12 2.58 3.84
C GLY A 82 -15.57 1.21 3.49
N ASN A 83 -15.15 0.98 2.24
CA ASN A 83 -14.38 -0.21 1.89
C ASN A 83 -12.90 0.03 2.17
N VAL A 84 -12.14 -1.03 2.35
CA VAL A 84 -10.67 -0.97 2.43
C VAL A 84 -10.12 -0.38 1.14
N ALA A 85 -9.24 0.60 1.26
CA ALA A 85 -8.57 1.25 0.13
C ALA A 85 -7.08 0.90 0.09
N GLU A 86 -6.27 1.62 0.83
CA GLU A 86 -4.81 1.46 0.86
C GLU A 86 -4.25 1.95 2.21
N ALA A 87 -2.97 1.73 2.48
CA ALA A 87 -2.28 2.40 3.58
C ALA A 87 -1.90 3.84 3.19
N THR A 88 -1.25 4.60 4.09
CA THR A 88 -0.97 6.03 3.83
C THR A 88 -0.05 6.28 2.64
N GLY A 89 0.78 5.32 2.27
CA GLY A 89 1.71 5.41 1.13
C GLY A 89 1.94 4.10 0.38
N ALA A 90 1.06 3.09 0.54
CA ALA A 90 1.23 1.76 -0.03
C ALA A 90 -0.11 1.06 -0.24
N ASN A 91 -0.22 0.25 -1.29
CA ASN A 91 -1.40 -0.58 -1.50
C ASN A 91 -1.39 -1.81 -0.58
N VAL A 92 -2.56 -2.39 -0.32
CA VAL A 92 -2.74 -3.52 0.60
C VAL A 92 -3.21 -4.79 -0.13
N PHE A 93 -2.72 -5.92 0.36
CA PHE A 93 -3.13 -7.26 -0.04
C PHE A 93 -3.46 -8.09 1.18
N PHE A 94 -4.45 -8.96 1.02
CA PHE A 94 -4.84 -9.96 2.01
C PHE A 94 -4.73 -11.36 1.41
N LYS A 95 -4.37 -12.33 2.24
CA LYS A 95 -4.32 -13.75 1.87
C LYS A 95 -5.36 -14.52 2.67
N ASN A 96 -6.20 -15.31 1.99
CA ASN A 96 -7.13 -16.21 2.64
C ASN A 96 -6.50 -17.60 2.93
N GLU A 97 -7.22 -18.48 3.60
CA GLU A 97 -6.75 -19.84 3.91
C GLU A 97 -6.51 -20.70 2.67
N ALA A 98 -7.29 -20.49 1.60
CA ALA A 98 -7.10 -21.18 0.32
C ALA A 98 -5.84 -20.76 -0.45
N GLY A 99 -5.09 -19.76 0.05
CA GLY A 99 -3.89 -19.25 -0.60
C GLY A 99 -4.15 -18.20 -1.66
N GLU A 100 -5.38 -17.76 -1.86
CA GLU A 100 -5.73 -16.71 -2.78
C GLU A 100 -5.35 -15.33 -2.20
N LEU A 101 -4.92 -14.42 -3.05
CA LEU A 101 -4.66 -13.02 -2.71
C LEU A 101 -5.85 -12.16 -3.11
N HIS A 102 -6.25 -11.29 -2.19
CA HIS A 102 -7.29 -10.29 -2.41
C HIS A 102 -6.69 -8.90 -2.26
N THR A 103 -7.02 -7.98 -3.16
CA THR A 103 -6.59 -6.58 -3.08
C THR A 103 -7.73 -5.68 -3.52
N PRO A 104 -7.87 -4.49 -2.90
CA PRO A 104 -8.90 -3.54 -3.31
C PRO A 104 -8.76 -3.09 -4.77
N ILE A 105 -9.89 -2.81 -5.43
CA ILE A 105 -9.92 -2.18 -6.75
C ILE A 105 -9.47 -0.72 -6.59
N PRO A 106 -8.47 -0.25 -7.34
CA PRO A 106 -7.95 1.11 -7.24
C PRO A 106 -8.86 2.10 -7.98
N ASP A 107 -10.03 2.40 -7.42
CA ASP A 107 -11.04 3.31 -7.97
C ASP A 107 -11.14 4.65 -7.20
N SER A 108 -10.39 4.80 -6.10
CA SER A 108 -10.33 6.02 -5.26
C SER A 108 -8.92 6.26 -4.68
N PHE A 109 -7.94 5.50 -5.12
CA PHE A 109 -6.53 5.56 -4.70
C PHE A 109 -5.61 5.06 -5.81
N LEU A 110 -4.30 5.26 -5.66
CA LEU A 110 -3.33 4.94 -6.71
C LEU A 110 -3.24 3.43 -7.01
N ASP A 111 -3.32 3.08 -8.30
CA ASP A 111 -2.92 1.77 -8.79
C ASP A 111 -1.39 1.69 -8.87
N GLY A 112 -0.76 1.32 -7.76
CA GLY A 112 0.69 1.35 -7.59
C GLY A 112 1.43 0.45 -8.58
N ILE A 113 2.58 0.92 -9.08
CA ILE A 113 3.44 0.12 -9.98
C ILE A 113 3.87 -1.17 -9.27
N THR A 114 4.30 -1.08 -8.01
CA THR A 114 4.66 -2.26 -7.20
C THR A 114 3.48 -3.21 -7.03
N ARG A 115 2.27 -2.70 -6.80
CA ARG A 115 1.05 -3.51 -6.74
C ARG A 115 0.87 -4.34 -8.02
N ARG A 116 0.94 -3.70 -9.19
CA ARG A 116 0.80 -4.37 -10.49
C ARG A 116 1.86 -5.43 -10.73
N GLU A 117 3.12 -5.15 -10.38
CA GLU A 117 4.20 -6.12 -10.52
C GLU A 117 4.04 -7.31 -9.57
N VAL A 118 3.61 -7.09 -8.34
CA VAL A 118 3.33 -8.17 -7.38
C VAL A 118 2.16 -9.05 -7.86
N ILE A 119 1.12 -8.46 -8.47
CA ILE A 119 0.03 -9.22 -9.11
C ILE A 119 0.58 -10.12 -10.24
N LYS A 120 1.46 -9.61 -11.11
CA LYS A 120 2.08 -10.39 -12.18
C LYS A 120 2.93 -11.54 -11.62
N ILE A 121 3.76 -11.26 -10.63
CA ILE A 121 4.59 -12.26 -9.95
C ILE A 121 3.71 -13.34 -9.31
N ALA A 122 2.66 -12.95 -8.59
CA ALA A 122 1.74 -13.91 -7.97
C ALA A 122 1.08 -14.81 -9.03
N LYS A 123 0.55 -14.23 -10.11
CA LYS A 123 -0.07 -14.99 -11.23
C LYS A 123 0.94 -15.92 -11.90
N SER A 124 2.18 -15.51 -12.12
CA SER A 124 3.22 -16.37 -12.70
C SER A 124 3.61 -17.57 -11.82
N LYS A 125 3.36 -17.46 -10.52
CA LYS A 125 3.54 -18.55 -9.53
C LYS A 125 2.26 -19.41 -9.34
N GLY A 126 1.21 -19.19 -10.14
CA GLY A 126 -0.06 -19.92 -10.04
C GLY A 126 -0.94 -19.46 -8.86
N ILE A 127 -0.62 -18.33 -8.24
CA ILE A 127 -1.41 -17.78 -7.14
C ILE A 127 -2.58 -16.99 -7.74
N LYS A 128 -3.79 -17.34 -7.34
CA LYS A 128 -4.99 -16.60 -7.75
C LYS A 128 -5.03 -15.25 -7.05
N VAL A 129 -5.20 -14.17 -7.83
CA VAL A 129 -5.34 -12.80 -7.33
C VAL A 129 -6.72 -12.27 -7.71
N ILE A 130 -7.46 -11.79 -6.73
CA ILE A 130 -8.83 -11.28 -6.86
C ILE A 130 -8.82 -9.79 -6.49
N GLU A 131 -9.09 -8.96 -7.47
CA GLU A 131 -9.26 -7.52 -7.30
C GLU A 131 -10.75 -7.26 -7.06
N ARG A 132 -11.10 -6.74 -5.87
CA ARG A 132 -12.50 -6.51 -5.48
C ARG A 132 -12.63 -5.48 -4.36
N LYS A 133 -13.81 -4.95 -4.14
CA LYS A 133 -14.12 -4.21 -2.91
C LYS A 133 -14.08 -5.15 -1.71
N ILE A 134 -13.50 -4.69 -0.60
CA ILE A 134 -13.31 -5.46 0.63
C ILE A 134 -13.86 -4.60 1.79
N LYS A 135 -14.78 -5.16 2.55
CA LYS A 135 -15.26 -4.49 3.77
C LYS A 135 -14.29 -4.75 4.94
N PRO A 136 -14.13 -3.79 5.88
CA PRO A 136 -13.27 -3.99 7.05
C PRO A 136 -13.59 -5.26 7.83
N GLU A 137 -14.87 -5.61 7.96
CA GLU A 137 -15.33 -6.79 8.70
C GLU A 137 -14.89 -8.12 8.06
N GLU A 138 -14.55 -8.11 6.78
CA GLU A 138 -14.05 -9.28 6.07
C GLU A 138 -12.59 -9.61 6.46
N MET A 139 -11.86 -8.68 7.08
CA MET A 139 -10.47 -8.90 7.50
C MET A 139 -10.32 -10.12 8.41
N LYS A 140 -11.35 -10.48 9.18
CA LYS A 140 -11.38 -11.70 10.00
C LYS A 140 -11.26 -13.00 9.20
N ASN A 141 -11.53 -12.96 7.89
CA ASN A 141 -11.49 -14.13 7.01
C ASN A 141 -10.12 -14.31 6.33
N PHE A 142 -9.18 -13.43 6.59
CA PHE A 142 -7.84 -13.47 6.01
C PHE A 142 -6.82 -13.88 7.06
N VAL A 143 -5.85 -14.68 6.64
CA VAL A 143 -4.79 -15.22 7.50
C VAL A 143 -3.44 -14.52 7.31
N GLY A 144 -3.30 -13.73 6.24
CA GLY A 144 -2.09 -12.97 5.95
C GLY A 144 -2.45 -11.60 5.36
N CYS A 145 -1.57 -10.63 5.58
CA CYS A 145 -1.69 -9.27 5.04
C CYS A 145 -0.31 -8.71 4.72
N PHE A 146 -0.21 -7.91 3.67
CA PHE A 146 1.02 -7.19 3.33
C PHE A 146 0.73 -5.91 2.54
N LEU A 147 1.67 -4.99 2.58
CA LEU A 147 1.67 -3.76 1.80
C LEU A 147 2.61 -3.85 0.60
N THR A 148 2.32 -3.05 -0.44
CA THR A 148 3.19 -2.91 -1.61
C THR A 148 3.37 -1.45 -1.98
N GLY A 149 4.62 -1.05 -2.22
CA GLY A 149 4.97 0.32 -2.63
C GLY A 149 6.45 0.42 -3.00
N THR A 150 6.87 1.49 -3.65
CA THR A 150 8.27 1.67 -4.05
C THR A 150 9.20 1.64 -2.82
N ALA A 151 8.89 2.41 -1.79
CA ALA A 151 9.68 2.46 -0.56
C ALA A 151 9.36 1.29 0.40
N ALA A 152 8.08 0.88 0.47
CA ALA A 152 7.64 -0.24 1.28
C ALA A 152 8.04 -1.60 0.70
N GLU A 153 8.27 -1.67 -0.61
CA GLU A 153 8.50 -2.93 -1.34
C GLU A 153 7.34 -3.91 -1.11
N VAL A 154 7.59 -5.10 -0.57
CA VAL A 154 6.58 -6.02 -0.06
C VAL A 154 6.79 -6.13 1.45
N THR A 155 5.94 -5.49 2.23
CA THR A 155 6.08 -5.44 3.69
C THR A 155 4.94 -6.18 4.36
N PRO A 156 5.22 -7.22 5.17
CA PRO A 156 4.19 -7.93 5.93
C PRO A 156 3.48 -7.02 6.93
N VAL A 157 2.19 -7.27 7.13
CA VAL A 157 1.37 -6.66 8.19
C VAL A 157 0.96 -7.76 9.15
N SER A 158 1.25 -7.57 10.44
CA SER A 158 0.89 -8.52 11.50
C SER A 158 -0.42 -8.19 12.20
N GLN A 159 -0.85 -6.93 12.13
CA GLN A 159 -2.05 -6.48 12.84
C GLN A 159 -2.69 -5.26 12.14
N ILE A 160 -4.01 -5.22 12.07
CA ILE A 160 -4.81 -4.03 11.72
C ILE A 160 -5.89 -3.91 12.78
N ASN A 161 -5.85 -2.90 13.65
CA ASN A 161 -6.67 -2.80 14.87
C ASN A 161 -6.64 -4.16 15.61
N ASP A 162 -7.83 -4.80 15.78
CA ASP A 162 -7.99 -6.09 16.48
C ASP A 162 -7.77 -7.31 15.57
N TYR A 163 -7.58 -7.11 14.26
CA TYR A 163 -7.35 -8.19 13.30
C TYR A 163 -5.87 -8.57 13.26
N ASN A 164 -5.57 -9.85 13.48
CA ASN A 164 -4.21 -10.39 13.49
C ASN A 164 -3.94 -11.24 12.25
N PHE A 165 -2.76 -11.08 11.66
CA PHE A 165 -2.32 -11.79 10.47
C PHE A 165 -0.99 -12.48 10.69
N LYS A 166 -0.80 -13.62 10.02
CA LYS A 166 0.46 -14.37 10.05
C LYS A 166 1.41 -13.86 8.99
N VAL A 167 2.65 -13.61 9.36
CA VAL A 167 3.74 -13.46 8.39
C VAL A 167 4.03 -14.85 7.82
N CYS A 168 3.56 -15.11 6.62
CA CYS A 168 3.61 -16.44 6.01
C CYS A 168 4.55 -16.49 4.80
N LYS A 169 5.03 -17.70 4.48
CA LYS A 169 6.03 -17.93 3.44
C LYS A 169 5.69 -17.30 2.08
N ILE A 170 4.44 -17.28 1.69
CA ILE A 170 4.01 -16.68 0.42
C ILE A 170 4.37 -15.19 0.33
N ILE A 171 4.32 -14.46 1.45
CA ILE A 171 4.66 -13.02 1.50
C ILE A 171 6.17 -12.85 1.31
N SER A 172 7.00 -13.67 1.97
CA SER A 172 8.46 -13.65 1.76
C SER A 172 8.83 -14.06 0.33
N ASP A 173 8.21 -15.10 -0.21
CA ASP A 173 8.47 -15.56 -1.59
C ASP A 173 8.11 -14.50 -2.65
N LEU A 174 7.06 -13.71 -2.40
CA LEU A 174 6.68 -12.57 -3.25
C LEU A 174 7.68 -11.41 -3.09
N ASN A 175 8.11 -11.13 -1.85
CA ASN A 175 9.13 -10.12 -1.60
C ASN A 175 10.44 -10.46 -2.31
N ASP A 176 10.94 -11.70 -2.14
CA ASP A 176 12.19 -12.14 -2.76
C ASP A 176 12.12 -12.07 -4.29
N ALA A 177 10.99 -12.49 -4.87
CA ALA A 177 10.79 -12.39 -6.31
C ALA A 177 10.74 -10.94 -6.80
N TYR A 178 10.09 -10.04 -6.04
CA TYR A 178 10.09 -8.61 -6.33
C TYR A 178 11.49 -7.99 -6.21
N GLN A 179 12.23 -8.31 -5.13
CA GLN A 179 13.61 -7.85 -4.95
C GLN A 179 14.50 -8.27 -6.12
N ASN A 180 14.41 -9.54 -6.53
CA ASN A 180 15.16 -10.06 -7.67
C ASN A 180 14.79 -9.34 -8.99
N LEU A 181 13.54 -8.95 -9.16
CA LEU A 181 13.09 -8.22 -10.34
C LEU A 181 13.69 -6.80 -10.41
N VAL A 182 13.64 -6.06 -9.29
CA VAL A 182 14.02 -4.63 -9.27
C VAL A 182 15.50 -4.40 -9.06
N ARG A 183 16.25 -5.40 -8.59
CA ARG A 183 17.70 -5.35 -8.38
C ARG A 183 18.49 -6.19 -9.38
N LYS A 184 17.85 -6.71 -10.43
CA LYS A 184 18.59 -7.33 -11.53
C LYS A 184 19.54 -6.29 -12.10
N GLU A 185 20.83 -6.57 -12.00
CA GLU A 185 21.83 -5.85 -12.80
C GLU A 185 21.44 -5.99 -14.26
N SER A 186 21.29 -4.88 -14.96
CA SER A 186 21.16 -4.89 -16.40
C SER A 186 22.39 -5.63 -16.90
N ALA A 187 22.22 -6.77 -17.55
CA ALA A 187 23.30 -7.39 -18.28
C ALA A 187 23.78 -6.33 -19.29
N ALA A 188 25.00 -5.81 -19.06
CA ALA A 188 25.66 -4.82 -19.90
C ALA A 188 25.97 -5.43 -21.28
#